data_414dce66955bce438d1bdae1f9c19748
#
_entry.id   414dce66955bce438d1bdae1f9c19748
#
_cell.length_a   1.000
_cell.length_b   1.000
_cell.length_c   1.000
_cell.angle_alpha   90.00
_cell.angle_beta   90.00
_cell.angle_gamma   90.00
#
_symmetry.space_group_name_H-M   'P 1'
#
loop_
_entity.id
_entity.type
_entity.pdbx_description
1 polymer ?
#
loop_
_entity_poly.entity_id
_entity_poly.type
_entity_poly.pdbx_seq_one_letter_code
_entity_poly.pdbx_strand_id
1 'polypeptide(L)'
;MSDNFTSRTTQSSAHPFAAQLARHGIPESMWPYLLHNGVGELVEKLEIIFTGFEPQRVAATMPVAGNTQVYGILHGGASAALAETLGSMAAALHGAGRANPV
;
A
#
# COMPACT_ATOMS: atom_id res chain seq x y z
N MET A 1 12.72 29.59 -1.86
CA MET A 1 12.70 29.22 -2.13
C MET A 1 12.43 29.09 -2.49
N SER A 2 12.20 29.09 -2.74
CA SER A 2 11.82 28.78 -3.07
C SER A 2 11.20 28.28 -3.08
N ASP A 3 10.66 28.22 -2.99
CA ASP A 3 10.08 27.51 -3.07
C ASP A 3 9.54 27.12 -3.82
N ASN A 4 9.54 27.14 -4.62
CA ASN A 4 9.13 26.65 -5.46
C ASN A 4 9.85 25.99 -6.17
N PHE A 5 10.70 26.07 -6.48
CA PHE A 5 11.39 25.42 -6.91
C PHE A 5 11.45 24.24 -6.84
N THR A 6 11.52 24.12 -6.57
CA THR A 6 11.53 22.88 -6.04
C THR A 6 10.20 22.26 -5.96
N SER A 7 9.18 22.94 -6.40
CA SER A 7 7.87 22.46 -6.16
C SER A 7 7.67 21.08 -6.77
N ARG A 8 8.25 20.84 -7.96
CA ARG A 8 8.09 19.60 -8.52
C ARG A 8 8.82 18.53 -7.83
N THR A 9 10.00 18.80 -7.45
CA THR A 9 10.78 17.89 -6.69
C THR A 9 10.09 17.53 -5.41
N THR A 10 9.47 18.49 -4.80
CA THR A 10 8.85 18.28 -3.51
C THR A 10 7.48 17.70 -3.61
N GLN A 11 6.96 17.48 -4.82
CA GLN A 11 5.63 16.99 -4.93
C GLN A 11 5.46 15.62 -4.32
N SER A 12 6.39 14.69 -4.55
CA SER A 12 6.36 13.40 -3.90
C SER A 12 6.52 13.55 -2.41
N SER A 13 7.47 14.36 -1.99
CA SER A 13 7.72 14.50 -0.57
C SER A 13 6.63 15.29 0.11
N ALA A 14 5.83 16.02 -0.65
CA ALA A 14 4.69 16.73 -0.09
C ALA A 14 3.49 15.82 0.14
N HIS A 15 3.51 14.62 -0.41
CA HIS A 15 2.43 13.67 -0.19
C HIS A 15 2.40 13.33 1.30
N PRO A 16 1.20 13.35 1.92
CA PRO A 16 1.12 13.15 3.38
C PRO A 16 1.65 11.81 3.85
N PHE A 17 1.69 10.82 2.97
CA PHE A 17 2.14 9.48 3.35
C PHE A 17 3.36 9.02 2.57
N ALA A 18 4.15 9.96 2.06
CA ALA A 18 5.28 9.62 1.18
C ALA A 18 6.21 8.57 1.79
N ALA A 19 6.62 8.78 3.04
CA ALA A 19 7.55 7.86 3.69
C ALA A 19 6.92 6.48 3.87
N GLN A 20 5.65 6.44 4.25
CA GLN A 20 4.95 5.18 4.43
C GLN A 20 4.81 4.44 3.11
N LEU A 21 4.37 5.14 2.07
CA LEU A 21 4.16 4.51 0.78
C LEU A 21 5.46 3.95 0.22
N ALA A 22 6.54 4.72 0.33
CA ALA A 22 7.85 4.26 -0.12
C ALA A 22 8.28 3.01 0.64
N ARG A 23 8.11 3.03 1.96
CA ARG A 23 8.52 1.90 2.80
C ARG A 23 7.74 0.64 2.49
N HIS A 24 6.48 0.78 2.12
CA HIS A 24 5.63 -0.37 1.84
C HIS A 24 5.62 -0.77 0.37
N GLY A 25 6.52 -0.20 -0.45
CA GLY A 25 6.73 -0.68 -1.81
C GLY A 25 5.78 -0.12 -2.85
N ILE A 26 5.08 0.96 -2.55
CA ILE A 26 4.16 1.56 -3.51
C ILE A 26 4.95 2.43 -4.48
N PRO A 27 4.83 2.18 -5.81
CA PRO A 27 5.52 3.03 -6.77
C PRO A 27 4.95 4.44 -6.77
N GLU A 28 5.81 5.43 -6.99
CA GLU A 28 5.40 6.83 -6.92
C GLU A 28 4.26 7.14 -7.86
N SER A 29 4.21 6.48 -9.00
CA SER A 29 3.16 6.73 -9.97
C SER A 29 1.77 6.42 -9.41
N MET A 30 1.69 5.61 -8.37
CA MET A 30 0.42 5.22 -7.76
C MET A 30 0.08 6.03 -6.51
N TRP A 31 1.00 6.86 -6.05
CA TRP A 31 0.79 7.63 -4.83
C TRP A 31 -0.45 8.52 -4.86
N PRO A 32 -0.83 9.14 -6.00
CA PRO A 32 -2.03 9.98 -6.00
C PRO A 32 -3.31 9.26 -5.64
N TYR A 33 -3.34 7.93 -5.80
CA TYR A 33 -4.53 7.17 -5.46
C TYR A 33 -4.64 6.88 -3.96
N LEU A 34 -3.62 7.24 -3.17
CA LEU A 34 -3.55 6.87 -1.76
C LEU A 34 -3.37 8.10 -0.89
N LEU A 35 -4.08 9.18 -1.22
CA LEU A 35 -3.93 10.46 -0.52
C LEU A 35 -4.55 10.49 0.86
N HIS A 36 -5.60 9.71 1.07
CA HIS A 36 -6.41 9.88 2.28
C HIS A 36 -5.91 9.04 3.46
N ASN A 37 -5.51 7.82 3.21
CA ASN A 37 -5.14 6.90 4.29
C ASN A 37 -3.83 6.17 4.05
N GLY A 38 -3.08 6.53 3.02
CA GLY A 38 -1.86 5.82 2.67
C GLY A 38 -2.16 4.36 2.41
N VAL A 39 -1.34 3.46 2.96
CA VAL A 39 -1.57 2.02 2.81
C VAL A 39 -2.58 1.48 3.81
N GLY A 40 -3.00 2.31 4.76
CA GLY A 40 -3.89 1.87 5.81
C GLY A 40 -3.14 1.35 7.02
N GLU A 41 -3.79 1.42 8.18
CA GLU A 41 -3.13 1.09 9.44
C GLU A 41 -2.81 -0.39 9.56
N LEU A 42 -3.69 -1.24 9.09
CA LEU A 42 -3.49 -2.68 9.24
C LEU A 42 -2.35 -3.17 8.38
N VAL A 43 -2.23 -2.66 7.16
CA VAL A 43 -1.10 -2.99 6.29
C VAL A 43 0.21 -2.64 6.99
N GLU A 44 0.23 -1.50 7.65
CA GLU A 44 1.43 -1.08 8.37
C GLU A 44 1.73 -2.00 9.54
N LYS A 45 0.73 -2.36 10.31
CA LYS A 45 0.90 -3.24 11.47
C LYS A 45 1.35 -4.63 11.07
N LEU A 46 0.83 -5.15 10.00
CA LEU A 46 1.18 -6.49 9.52
C LEU A 46 2.50 -6.49 8.75
N GLU A 47 3.05 -5.32 8.46
CA GLU A 47 4.29 -5.15 7.73
C GLU A 47 4.21 -5.75 6.33
N ILE A 48 3.09 -5.54 5.67
CA ILE A 48 2.90 -5.96 4.30
C ILE A 48 3.72 -5.04 3.38
N ILE A 49 4.51 -5.64 2.50
CA ILE A 49 5.32 -4.90 1.53
C ILE A 49 4.85 -5.31 0.14
N PHE A 50 4.43 -4.34 -0.65
CA PHE A 50 3.97 -4.62 -2.00
C PHE A 50 5.17 -4.80 -2.92
N THR A 51 5.12 -5.85 -3.73
CA THR A 51 6.14 -6.14 -4.73
C THR A 51 5.59 -5.96 -6.14
N GLY A 52 4.27 -5.83 -6.27
CA GLY A 52 3.59 -5.46 -7.51
C GLY A 52 2.37 -4.66 -7.15
N PHE A 53 2.18 -3.53 -7.82
CA PHE A 53 1.05 -2.65 -7.48
C PHE A 53 0.59 -1.97 -8.76
N GLU A 54 -0.03 -2.76 -9.63
CA GLU A 54 -0.52 -2.32 -10.93
C GLU A 54 -1.90 -2.88 -11.17
N PRO A 55 -2.68 -2.27 -12.04
CA PRO A 55 -4.05 -2.77 -12.27
C PRO A 55 -4.12 -4.23 -12.66
N GLN A 56 -3.09 -4.74 -13.36
CA GLN A 56 -3.11 -6.12 -13.80
C GLN A 56 -2.51 -7.08 -12.78
N ARG A 57 -1.79 -6.55 -11.78
CA ARG A 57 -1.08 -7.43 -10.87
C ARG A 57 -0.79 -6.72 -9.56
N VAL A 58 -1.31 -7.25 -8.50
CA VAL A 58 -0.98 -6.80 -7.15
C VAL A 58 -0.37 -7.98 -6.40
N ALA A 59 0.82 -7.77 -5.89
CA ALA A 59 1.55 -8.81 -5.17
C ALA A 59 2.21 -8.20 -3.95
N ALA A 60 2.37 -9.00 -2.89
CA ALA A 60 2.97 -8.49 -1.67
C ALA A 60 3.54 -9.64 -0.86
N THR A 61 4.40 -9.28 0.09
CA THR A 61 4.91 -10.20 1.09
C THR A 61 4.48 -9.74 2.47
N MET A 62 4.45 -10.66 3.39
CA MET A 62 4.14 -10.38 4.79
C MET A 62 5.00 -11.28 5.65
N PRO A 63 5.70 -10.73 6.66
CA PRO A 63 6.55 -11.58 7.48
C PRO A 63 5.73 -12.50 8.37
N VAL A 64 6.24 -13.69 8.63
CA VAL A 64 5.65 -14.57 9.62
C VAL A 64 5.93 -14.02 11.02
N ALA A 65 7.15 -13.55 11.25
CA ALA A 65 7.51 -12.98 12.53
C ALA A 65 6.60 -11.79 12.84
N GLY A 66 6.05 -11.76 14.03
CA GLY A 66 5.12 -10.72 14.44
C GLY A 66 3.69 -11.01 14.07
N ASN A 67 3.43 -12.02 13.25
CA ASN A 67 2.09 -12.36 12.78
C ASN A 67 1.73 -13.82 13.09
N THR A 68 2.27 -14.34 14.18
CA THR A 68 2.07 -15.74 14.54
C THR A 68 0.91 -15.92 15.52
N GLN A 69 0.38 -17.11 15.54
CA GLN A 69 -0.61 -17.49 16.52
C GLN A 69 0.08 -18.27 17.66
N VAL A 70 -0.69 -18.81 18.61
CA VAL A 70 -0.12 -19.33 19.85
C VAL A 70 0.86 -20.50 19.64
N TYR A 71 0.78 -21.20 18.53
CA TYR A 71 1.69 -22.30 18.24
C TYR A 71 2.92 -21.88 17.46
N GLY A 72 3.12 -20.57 17.27
CA GLY A 72 4.32 -20.08 16.63
C GLY A 72 4.32 -20.13 15.12
N ILE A 73 3.19 -20.47 14.51
CA ILE A 73 3.05 -20.47 13.06
C ILE A 73 2.22 -19.27 12.64
N LEU A 74 2.22 -18.97 11.36
CA LEU A 74 1.50 -17.81 10.83
C LEU A 74 0.02 -17.89 11.21
N HIS A 75 -0.50 -16.77 11.72
CA HIS A 75 -1.92 -16.68 12.08
C HIS A 75 -2.77 -16.69 10.82
N GLY A 76 -3.79 -17.55 10.80
CA GLY A 76 -4.67 -17.62 9.64
C GLY A 76 -5.40 -16.31 9.36
N GLY A 77 -5.70 -15.55 10.42
CA GLY A 77 -6.29 -14.22 10.26
C GLY A 77 -5.38 -13.25 9.55
N ALA A 78 -4.07 -13.36 9.79
CA ALA A 78 -3.10 -12.51 9.08
C ALA A 78 -3.09 -12.87 7.59
N SER A 79 -3.13 -14.17 7.28
CA SER A 79 -3.21 -14.60 5.88
C SER A 79 -4.49 -14.09 5.22
N ALA A 80 -5.60 -14.16 5.93
CA ALA A 80 -6.87 -13.67 5.39
C ALA A 80 -6.82 -12.15 5.16
N ALA A 81 -6.19 -11.42 6.07
CA ALA A 81 -6.05 -9.98 5.92
C ALA A 81 -5.18 -9.63 4.73
N LEU A 82 -4.11 -10.40 4.51
CA LEU A 82 -3.26 -10.20 3.34
C LEU A 82 -4.05 -10.45 2.06
N ALA A 83 -4.80 -11.54 2.00
CA ALA A 83 -5.58 -11.87 0.81
C ALA A 83 -6.64 -10.80 0.54
N GLU A 84 -7.30 -10.33 1.59
CA GLU A 84 -8.32 -9.30 1.44
C GLU A 84 -7.69 -7.99 0.94
N THR A 85 -6.54 -7.64 1.50
CA THR A 85 -5.83 -6.44 1.11
C THR A 85 -5.45 -6.48 -0.38
N LEU A 86 -4.89 -7.61 -0.82
CA LEU A 86 -4.52 -7.77 -2.22
C LEU A 86 -5.73 -7.69 -3.13
N GLY A 87 -6.80 -8.38 -2.78
CA GLY A 87 -8.01 -8.37 -3.59
C GLY A 87 -8.64 -7.00 -3.66
N SER A 88 -8.69 -6.31 -2.54
CA SER A 88 -9.29 -4.99 -2.47
C SER A 88 -8.47 -3.97 -3.27
N MET A 89 -7.13 -4.02 -3.13
CA MET A 89 -6.28 -3.11 -3.89
C MET A 89 -6.34 -3.39 -5.38
N ALA A 90 -6.36 -4.67 -5.77
CA ALA A 90 -6.47 -5.04 -7.18
C ALA A 90 -7.78 -4.53 -7.77
N ALA A 91 -8.87 -4.69 -7.04
CA ALA A 91 -10.17 -4.21 -7.51
C ALA A 91 -10.17 -2.70 -7.66
N ALA A 92 -9.61 -1.98 -6.68
CA ALA A 92 -9.57 -0.53 -6.72
C ALA A 92 -8.73 -0.04 -7.90
N LEU A 93 -7.57 -0.63 -8.10
CA LEU A 93 -6.69 -0.21 -9.19
C LEU A 93 -7.30 -0.54 -10.54
N HIS A 94 -7.90 -1.72 -10.65
CA HIS A 94 -8.54 -2.11 -11.90
C HIS A 94 -9.72 -1.20 -12.21
N GLY A 95 -10.42 -0.75 -11.19
CA GLY A 95 -11.54 0.16 -11.36
C GLY A 95 -11.14 1.61 -11.47
N ALA A 96 -9.88 1.94 -11.24
CA ALA A 96 -9.44 3.33 -11.31
C ALA A 96 -9.68 3.85 -12.72
N GLY A 97 -10.22 5.04 -12.82
CA GLY A 97 -10.55 5.60 -14.10
C GLY A 97 -11.93 5.23 -14.60
N ARG A 98 -12.64 4.35 -13.90
CA ARG A 98 -14.02 4.03 -14.22
C ARG A 98 -14.94 4.80 -13.31
N ALA A 99 -16.21 4.88 -13.70
CA ALA A 99 -17.18 5.62 -12.92
C ALA A 99 -17.44 4.98 -11.57
N ASN A 100 -17.42 3.66 -11.51
CA ASN A 100 -17.72 2.93 -10.28
C ASN A 100 -16.67 1.89 -9.98
N PRO A 101 -15.56 2.30 -9.40
CA PRO A 101 -14.61 1.32 -8.92
C PRO A 101 -15.22 0.59 -7.74
N VAL A 102 -14.96 -0.66 -7.62
CA VAL A 102 -15.57 -1.43 -6.53
C VAL A 102 -14.91 -1.20 -5.21
#